data_d55245c19f0325238479b2f0819143dd
#
_entry.id   d55245c19f0325238479b2f0819143dd
#
_cell.length_a   1.000
_cell.length_b   1.000
_cell.length_c   1.000
_cell.angle_alpha   90.00
_cell.angle_beta   90.00
_cell.angle_gamma   90.00
#
_symmetry.space_group_name_H-M   'P 1'
#
loop_
_entity.id
_entity.type
_entity.pdbx_description
1 polymer ?
#
loop_
_entity_poly.entity_id
_entity_poly.type
_entity_poly.pdbx_seq_one_letter_code
_entity_poly.pdbx_strand_id
1 'polypeptide(L)'
;KDLYSYLSVNEITDWHGWMAIARIVLKYFMMAVTLIVVAVPEGLPMSVTLSLALNMRRMLKTNNLVRKMHACETMGAITVICTDKTGTLTQNLMQVHEAKLDATKADLIAEGISANSTAFLEETGENKKPSGVGNPTEIALLLWLNEQGKNYLELRENAKVINQLTFSTERKYMATLVDSPIQQKKVLYIKGAPEIVMRKCNLSSEEQAHYNADLLAYQNKAMRTLGLAYKFIPEDSGNDCAELVNEGNMIFLGIVAISDPIRPDVPEAVQKCQSAGIGVKIVTGDTPGTATEIARQIGLWKPEDTDRNRITGVEFAALSDEEALDRVLDLKVMSRARPMDKQRLVQLLQQKGAV
;
A
#
# COMPACT_ATOMS: atom_id res chain seq x y z
N LYS A 1 -23.22 -50.04 -42.97
CA LYS A 1 -23.90 -51.27 -43.41
C LYS A 1 -24.59 -51.07 -44.75
N ASP A 2 -25.48 -50.07 -44.90
CA ASP A 2 -26.26 -49.84 -46.10
C ASP A 2 -25.40 -49.54 -47.34
N LEU A 3 -24.32 -48.80 -47.23
CA LEU A 3 -23.42 -48.53 -48.34
C LEU A 3 -22.67 -49.82 -48.76
N TYR A 4 -22.18 -50.58 -47.77
CA TYR A 4 -21.49 -51.87 -48.02
C TYR A 4 -22.43 -52.90 -48.62
N SER A 5 -23.66 -53.01 -48.13
CA SER A 5 -24.69 -53.88 -48.66
C SER A 5 -25.12 -53.47 -50.10
N TYR A 6 -25.18 -52.16 -50.39
CA TYR A 6 -25.46 -51.68 -51.73
C TYR A 6 -24.31 -51.96 -52.70
N LEU A 7 -23.05 -51.77 -52.28
CA LEU A 7 -21.88 -52.05 -53.11
C LEU A 7 -21.61 -53.55 -53.36
N SER A 8 -22.09 -54.42 -52.45
CA SER A 8 -21.91 -55.87 -52.59
C SER A 8 -22.95 -56.54 -53.52
N VAL A 9 -24.04 -55.83 -53.84
CA VAL A 9 -25.13 -56.37 -54.63
C VAL A 9 -25.22 -55.75 -56.03
N ASN A 10 -24.69 -54.54 -56.26
CA ASN A 10 -24.81 -53.80 -57.51
C ASN A 10 -23.41 -53.51 -58.12
N GLU A 11 -23.18 -53.93 -59.36
CA GLU A 11 -22.09 -53.40 -60.15
C GLU A 11 -22.41 -51.95 -60.59
N ILE A 12 -21.53 -51.02 -60.19
CA ILE A 12 -21.73 -49.61 -60.47
C ILE A 12 -21.08 -49.28 -61.81
N THR A 13 -21.88 -49.50 -62.86
CA THR A 13 -21.47 -49.19 -64.25
C THR A 13 -22.16 -47.94 -64.80
N ASP A 14 -23.29 -47.51 -64.20
CA ASP A 14 -24.14 -46.45 -64.71
C ASP A 14 -24.23 -45.23 -63.81
N TRP A 15 -24.49 -44.05 -64.41
CA TRP A 15 -24.77 -42.78 -63.72
C TRP A 15 -25.78 -42.88 -62.59
N HIS A 16 -26.82 -43.72 -62.75
CA HIS A 16 -27.85 -43.96 -61.74
C HIS A 16 -27.29 -44.65 -60.48
N GLY A 17 -26.32 -45.52 -60.60
CA GLY A 17 -25.62 -46.16 -59.48
C GLY A 17 -24.85 -45.13 -58.66
N TRP A 18 -24.08 -44.26 -59.32
CA TRP A 18 -23.35 -43.18 -58.65
C TRP A 18 -24.28 -42.20 -57.94
N MET A 19 -25.43 -41.84 -58.51
CA MET A 19 -26.43 -41.02 -57.85
C MET A 19 -27.07 -41.72 -56.65
N ALA A 20 -27.25 -42.99 -56.61
CA ALA A 20 -27.75 -43.76 -55.49
C ALA A 20 -26.75 -43.75 -54.33
N ILE A 21 -25.44 -43.95 -54.62
CA ILE A 21 -24.36 -43.83 -53.62
C ILE A 21 -24.27 -42.43 -53.05
N ALA A 22 -24.28 -41.41 -53.90
CA ALA A 22 -24.27 -40.01 -53.49
C ALA A 22 -25.43 -39.70 -52.55
N ARG A 23 -26.63 -40.22 -52.82
CA ARG A 23 -27.81 -40.02 -51.96
C ARG A 23 -27.62 -40.70 -50.59
N ILE A 24 -27.06 -41.93 -50.56
CA ILE A 24 -26.78 -42.65 -49.32
C ILE A 24 -25.73 -41.90 -48.48
N VAL A 25 -24.64 -41.48 -49.12
CA VAL A 25 -23.58 -40.68 -48.44
C VAL A 25 -24.13 -39.37 -47.92
N LEU A 26 -24.92 -38.64 -48.72
CA LEU A 26 -25.52 -37.38 -48.30
C LEU A 26 -26.47 -37.58 -47.13
N LYS A 27 -27.29 -38.67 -47.15
CA LYS A 27 -28.20 -39.01 -46.03
C LYS A 27 -27.44 -39.18 -44.71
N TYR A 28 -26.36 -39.96 -44.72
CA TYR A 28 -25.55 -40.22 -43.52
C TYR A 28 -24.76 -38.98 -43.12
N PHE A 29 -24.28 -38.20 -44.07
CA PHE A 29 -23.63 -36.92 -43.80
C PHE A 29 -24.60 -35.94 -43.09
N MET A 30 -25.82 -35.79 -43.63
CA MET A 30 -26.85 -34.94 -42.99
C MET A 30 -27.24 -35.45 -41.61
N MET A 31 -27.33 -36.77 -41.43
CA MET A 31 -27.59 -37.36 -40.10
C MET A 31 -26.43 -37.09 -39.11
N ALA A 32 -25.19 -37.20 -39.56
CA ALA A 32 -24.03 -36.85 -38.74
C ALA A 32 -24.00 -35.37 -38.35
N VAL A 33 -24.25 -34.49 -39.29
CA VAL A 33 -24.38 -33.02 -39.02
C VAL A 33 -25.50 -32.74 -38.02
N THR A 34 -26.65 -33.39 -38.20
CA THR A 34 -27.79 -33.20 -37.26
C THR A 34 -27.42 -33.67 -35.85
N LEU A 35 -26.72 -34.83 -35.71
CA LEU A 35 -26.28 -35.31 -34.44
C LEU A 35 -25.25 -34.38 -33.77
N ILE A 36 -24.31 -33.81 -34.53
CA ILE A 36 -23.35 -32.83 -34.03
C ILE A 36 -24.06 -31.57 -33.51
N VAL A 37 -25.02 -31.03 -34.31
CA VAL A 37 -25.77 -29.84 -33.92
C VAL A 37 -26.60 -30.08 -32.66
N VAL A 38 -27.30 -31.22 -32.58
CA VAL A 38 -28.10 -31.56 -31.38
C VAL A 38 -27.23 -31.87 -30.16
N ALA A 39 -26.04 -32.44 -30.38
CA ALA A 39 -25.10 -32.74 -29.28
C ALA A 39 -24.44 -31.49 -28.66
N VAL A 40 -24.37 -30.38 -29.38
CA VAL A 40 -23.87 -29.09 -28.85
C VAL A 40 -24.99 -28.38 -28.10
N PRO A 41 -24.88 -28.23 -26.78
CA PRO A 41 -25.93 -27.52 -26.01
C PRO A 41 -25.88 -26.03 -26.31
N GLU A 42 -26.66 -25.56 -27.26
CA GLU A 42 -26.71 -24.16 -27.74
C GLU A 42 -27.01 -23.16 -26.60
N GLY A 43 -27.71 -23.59 -25.55
CA GLY A 43 -28.00 -22.76 -24.37
C GLY A 43 -26.83 -22.55 -23.44
N LEU A 44 -25.79 -23.36 -23.50
CA LEU A 44 -24.64 -23.28 -22.58
C LEU A 44 -23.84 -21.97 -22.76
N PRO A 45 -23.38 -21.60 -23.97
CA PRO A 45 -22.68 -20.33 -24.17
C PRO A 45 -23.51 -19.10 -23.75
N MET A 46 -24.81 -19.14 -24.02
CA MET A 46 -25.72 -18.06 -23.65
C MET A 46 -25.89 -17.94 -22.13
N SER A 47 -26.04 -19.06 -21.41
CA SER A 47 -26.20 -19.05 -19.96
C SER A 47 -24.90 -18.62 -19.25
N VAL A 48 -23.74 -19.04 -19.75
CA VAL A 48 -22.42 -18.59 -19.24
C VAL A 48 -22.26 -17.09 -19.45
N THR A 49 -22.54 -16.59 -20.64
CA THR A 49 -22.44 -15.16 -20.97
C THR A 49 -23.36 -14.30 -20.09
N LEU A 50 -24.60 -14.74 -19.91
CA LEU A 50 -25.56 -14.06 -19.04
C LEU A 50 -25.09 -14.06 -17.57
N SER A 51 -24.60 -15.19 -17.08
CA SER A 51 -24.05 -15.30 -15.72
C SER A 51 -22.87 -14.36 -15.50
N LEU A 52 -21.92 -14.31 -16.45
CA LEU A 52 -20.77 -13.39 -16.39
C LEU A 52 -21.22 -11.92 -16.44
N ALA A 53 -22.21 -11.57 -17.27
CA ALA A 53 -22.75 -10.22 -17.32
C ALA A 53 -23.41 -9.80 -16.00
N LEU A 54 -24.18 -10.70 -15.37
CA LEU A 54 -24.78 -10.45 -14.05
C LEU A 54 -23.72 -10.29 -12.95
N ASN A 55 -22.66 -11.11 -12.98
CA ASN A 55 -21.55 -10.97 -12.05
C ASN A 55 -20.80 -9.65 -12.24
N MET A 56 -20.52 -9.26 -13.47
CA MET A 56 -19.92 -7.96 -13.78
C MET A 56 -20.76 -6.79 -13.24
N ARG A 57 -22.08 -6.86 -13.35
CA ARG A 57 -23.00 -5.86 -12.77
C ARG A 57 -22.96 -5.85 -11.24
N ARG A 58 -22.83 -7.00 -10.59
CA ARG A 58 -22.65 -7.09 -9.12
C ARG A 58 -21.34 -6.48 -8.68
N MET A 59 -20.25 -6.77 -9.38
CA MET A 59 -18.92 -6.22 -9.10
C MET A 59 -18.90 -4.69 -9.26
N LEU A 60 -19.60 -4.15 -10.24
CA LEU A 60 -19.72 -2.70 -10.41
C LEU A 60 -20.39 -2.02 -9.20
N LYS A 61 -21.37 -2.66 -8.57
CA LYS A 61 -22.03 -2.14 -7.35
C LYS A 61 -21.09 -2.07 -6.15
N THR A 62 -20.02 -2.84 -6.14
CA THR A 62 -18.95 -2.83 -5.12
C THR A 62 -17.72 -2.04 -5.57
N ASN A 63 -17.88 -1.10 -6.50
CA ASN A 63 -16.83 -0.24 -7.07
C ASN A 63 -15.71 -1.02 -7.81
N ASN A 64 -15.98 -2.24 -8.26
CA ASN A 64 -15.07 -3.02 -9.08
C ASN A 64 -15.44 -2.92 -10.55
N LEU A 65 -14.70 -2.12 -11.32
CA LEU A 65 -14.95 -1.97 -12.76
C LEU A 65 -14.27 -3.09 -13.55
N VAL A 66 -15.07 -4.02 -14.05
CA VAL A 66 -14.62 -5.09 -14.94
C VAL A 66 -14.76 -4.64 -16.39
N ARG A 67 -13.65 -4.59 -17.14
CA ARG A 67 -13.62 -4.18 -18.55
C ARG A 67 -13.78 -5.35 -19.54
N LYS A 68 -13.38 -6.55 -19.12
CA LYS A 68 -13.45 -7.77 -19.95
C LYS A 68 -14.24 -8.82 -19.20
N MET A 69 -15.26 -9.38 -19.81
CA MET A 69 -16.18 -10.34 -19.20
C MET A 69 -15.47 -11.60 -18.69
N HIS A 70 -14.50 -12.12 -19.45
CA HIS A 70 -13.67 -13.28 -19.05
C HIS A 70 -12.82 -13.02 -17.80
N ALA A 71 -12.55 -11.77 -17.43
CA ALA A 71 -11.85 -11.48 -16.19
C ALA A 71 -12.64 -11.94 -14.95
N CYS A 72 -13.97 -11.98 -15.01
CA CYS A 72 -14.79 -12.52 -13.92
C CYS A 72 -14.56 -14.02 -13.71
N GLU A 73 -14.34 -14.76 -14.78
CA GLU A 73 -14.03 -16.20 -14.74
C GLU A 73 -12.65 -16.42 -14.12
N THR A 74 -11.63 -15.70 -14.62
CA THR A 74 -10.26 -15.77 -14.07
C THR A 74 -10.24 -15.41 -12.59
N MET A 75 -10.98 -14.35 -12.18
CA MET A 75 -11.08 -13.97 -10.76
C MET A 75 -11.75 -15.04 -9.90
N GLY A 76 -12.67 -15.84 -10.46
CA GLY A 76 -13.30 -16.97 -9.76
C GLY A 76 -12.34 -18.16 -9.53
N ALA A 77 -11.25 -18.23 -10.27
CA ALA A 77 -10.27 -19.32 -10.22
C ALA A 77 -8.93 -18.92 -9.58
N ILE A 78 -8.82 -17.71 -9.00
CA ILE A 78 -7.56 -17.24 -8.43
C ILE A 78 -7.09 -18.12 -7.29
N THR A 79 -5.79 -18.39 -7.29
CA THR A 79 -5.11 -19.13 -6.23
C THR A 79 -4.12 -18.28 -5.45
N VAL A 80 -3.68 -17.15 -6.03
CA VAL A 80 -2.72 -16.22 -5.41
C VAL A 80 -3.09 -14.77 -5.69
N ILE A 81 -3.00 -13.93 -4.66
CA ILE A 81 -3.14 -12.48 -4.75
C ILE A 81 -1.81 -11.83 -4.41
N CYS A 82 -1.21 -11.12 -5.38
CA CYS A 82 -0.07 -10.25 -5.15
C CYS A 82 -0.58 -8.82 -4.94
N THR A 83 -0.37 -8.26 -3.76
CA THR A 83 -0.86 -6.93 -3.40
C THR A 83 0.28 -5.97 -3.08
N ASP A 84 0.12 -4.71 -3.47
CA ASP A 84 0.99 -3.64 -2.97
C ASP A 84 0.53 -3.21 -1.57
N LYS A 85 1.41 -2.59 -0.80
CA LYS A 85 1.11 -2.06 0.53
C LYS A 85 0.34 -0.75 0.46
N THR A 86 0.98 0.27 -0.15
CA THR A 86 0.53 1.67 -0.05
C THR A 86 -0.73 1.92 -0.87
N GLY A 87 -1.77 2.45 -0.23
CA GLY A 87 -3.06 2.75 -0.85
C GLY A 87 -3.93 1.53 -1.14
N THR A 88 -3.40 0.30 -0.99
CA THR A 88 -4.16 -0.96 -1.12
C THR A 88 -4.43 -1.57 0.24
N LEU A 89 -3.41 -1.95 0.97
CA LEU A 89 -3.53 -2.47 2.35
C LEU A 89 -3.65 -1.34 3.36
N THR A 90 -3.08 -0.18 3.06
CA THR A 90 -3.08 1.02 3.90
C THR A 90 -3.96 2.13 3.29
N GLN A 91 -4.25 3.14 4.10
CA GLN A 91 -5.12 4.25 3.70
C GLN A 91 -4.44 5.26 2.78
N ASN A 92 -3.11 5.18 2.60
CA ASN A 92 -2.28 6.18 1.93
C ASN A 92 -2.44 7.58 2.55
N LEU A 93 -2.59 7.63 3.86
CA LEU A 93 -2.72 8.83 4.65
C LEU A 93 -1.86 8.70 5.91
N MET A 94 -0.77 9.45 5.97
CA MET A 94 0.05 9.50 7.17
C MET A 94 -0.74 10.09 8.32
N GLN A 95 -0.70 9.42 9.48
CA GLN A 95 -1.37 9.83 10.71
C GLN A 95 -0.42 9.69 11.90
N VAL A 96 -0.59 10.53 12.90
CA VAL A 96 0.10 10.38 14.18
C VAL A 96 -0.48 9.16 14.88
N HIS A 97 0.36 8.15 15.07
CA HIS A 97 -0.01 6.94 15.80
C HIS A 97 0.10 7.14 17.30
N GLU A 98 1.17 7.77 17.72
CA GLU A 98 1.46 8.06 19.13
C GLU A 98 2.31 9.33 19.23
N ALA A 99 2.01 10.17 20.22
CA ALA A 99 2.74 11.38 20.51
C ALA A 99 3.15 11.37 21.99
N LYS A 100 4.44 11.09 22.26
CA LYS A 100 5.05 11.21 23.59
C LYS A 100 5.66 12.60 23.72
N LEU A 101 4.84 13.57 24.03
CA LEU A 101 5.17 14.98 24.12
C LEU A 101 4.92 15.49 25.54
N ASP A 102 5.66 16.51 25.94
CA ASP A 102 5.47 17.18 27.24
C ASP A 102 4.11 17.90 27.30
N ALA A 103 3.13 17.30 27.94
CA ALA A 103 1.79 17.83 28.07
C ALA A 103 1.75 19.22 28.76
N THR A 104 2.75 19.57 29.55
CA THR A 104 2.82 20.89 30.22
C THR A 104 3.15 22.02 29.24
N LYS A 105 3.59 21.68 28.04
CA LYS A 105 3.98 22.60 26.95
C LYS A 105 3.03 22.56 25.76
N ALA A 106 1.78 22.16 25.96
CA ALA A 106 0.81 21.92 24.87
C ALA A 106 0.65 23.11 23.90
N ASP A 107 0.68 24.35 24.40
CA ASP A 107 0.55 25.54 23.56
C ASP A 107 1.82 25.81 22.73
N LEU A 108 3.02 25.60 23.31
CA LEU A 108 4.29 25.67 22.59
C LEU A 108 4.36 24.59 21.50
N ILE A 109 3.90 23.39 21.80
CA ILE A 109 3.84 22.29 20.84
C ILE A 109 2.92 22.64 19.68
N ALA A 110 1.72 23.13 19.97
CA ALA A 110 0.74 23.51 18.96
C ALA A 110 1.24 24.65 18.06
N GLU A 111 1.81 25.72 18.64
CA GLU A 111 2.42 26.80 17.89
C GLU A 111 3.61 26.32 17.05
N GLY A 112 4.50 25.49 17.65
CA GLY A 112 5.68 24.96 16.98
C GLY A 112 5.33 24.05 15.79
N ILE A 113 4.33 23.17 15.91
CA ILE A 113 3.85 22.35 14.80
C ILE A 113 3.22 23.23 13.71
N SER A 114 2.46 24.23 14.09
CA SER A 114 1.75 25.12 13.15
C SER A 114 2.71 26.04 12.39
N ALA A 115 3.59 26.74 13.08
CA ALA A 115 4.51 27.71 12.49
C ALA A 115 5.70 27.07 11.78
N ASN A 116 6.25 25.96 12.33
CA ASN A 116 7.36 25.21 11.74
C ASN A 116 6.84 24.16 10.75
N SER A 117 6.04 24.56 9.77
CA SER A 117 5.46 23.71 8.74
C SER A 117 5.24 24.48 7.44
N THR A 118 5.45 23.78 6.30
CA THR A 118 5.15 24.30 4.96
C THR A 118 3.87 23.70 4.37
N ALA A 119 3.27 22.71 5.04
CA ALA A 119 2.06 22.06 4.59
C ALA A 119 0.79 22.86 4.94
N PHE A 120 -0.28 22.60 4.20
CA PHE A 120 -1.62 23.15 4.43
C PHE A 120 -2.64 22.01 4.36
N LEU A 121 -3.68 22.09 5.19
CA LEU A 121 -4.84 21.22 5.07
C LEU A 121 -5.82 21.80 4.05
N GLU A 122 -6.43 20.92 3.26
CA GLU A 122 -7.53 21.29 2.37
C GLU A 122 -8.83 21.29 3.18
N GLU A 123 -9.71 22.26 2.92
CA GLU A 123 -11.07 22.25 3.44
C GLU A 123 -11.83 21.07 2.82
N THR A 124 -12.05 20.04 3.62
CA THR A 124 -12.81 18.85 3.21
C THR A 124 -14.26 19.03 3.64
N GLY A 125 -15.21 18.94 2.68
CA GLY A 125 -16.64 18.83 3.02
C GLY A 125 -16.93 17.55 3.81
N GLU A 126 -18.06 17.50 4.52
CA GLU A 126 -18.46 16.48 5.53
C GLU A 126 -18.27 14.99 5.14
N ASN A 127 -18.03 14.67 3.87
CA ASN A 127 -17.87 13.30 3.36
C ASN A 127 -16.52 13.01 2.66
N LYS A 128 -15.55 13.92 2.71
CA LYS A 128 -14.24 13.72 2.10
C LYS A 128 -13.20 13.34 3.14
N LYS A 129 -12.28 12.44 2.76
CA LYS A 129 -11.12 12.12 3.61
C LYS A 129 -10.29 13.37 3.84
N PRO A 130 -9.77 13.58 5.07
CA PRO A 130 -8.85 14.67 5.36
C PRO A 130 -7.68 14.62 4.36
N SER A 131 -7.39 15.73 3.73
CA SER A 131 -6.29 15.86 2.78
C SER A 131 -5.53 17.16 3.02
N GLY A 132 -4.35 17.27 2.43
CA GLY A 132 -3.53 18.46 2.53
C GLY A 132 -2.50 18.52 1.42
N VAL A 133 -1.94 19.71 1.23
CA VAL A 133 -0.88 19.98 0.26
C VAL A 133 0.44 20.17 1.00
N GLY A 134 1.47 19.42 0.60
CA GLY A 134 2.79 19.49 1.20
C GLY A 134 3.36 18.15 1.61
N ASN A 135 4.28 18.17 2.55
CA ASN A 135 4.92 16.94 3.05
C ASN A 135 3.92 16.10 3.87
N PRO A 136 3.72 14.80 3.53
CA PRO A 136 2.77 13.93 4.23
C PRO A 136 2.99 13.84 5.76
N THR A 137 4.24 13.95 6.22
CA THR A 137 4.58 13.94 7.64
C THR A 137 4.10 15.22 8.34
N GLU A 138 4.20 16.37 7.66
CA GLU A 138 3.69 17.64 8.18
C GLU A 138 2.17 17.67 8.18
N ILE A 139 1.54 17.16 7.13
CA ILE A 139 0.08 17.00 7.04
C ILE A 139 -0.43 16.16 8.22
N ALA A 140 0.25 15.05 8.55
CA ALA A 140 -0.12 14.21 9.69
C ALA A 140 -0.11 14.97 11.02
N LEU A 141 0.89 15.83 11.25
CA LEU A 141 0.95 16.67 12.45
C LEU A 141 -0.17 17.72 12.50
N LEU A 142 -0.47 18.35 11.37
CA LEU A 142 -1.55 19.36 11.30
C LEU A 142 -2.93 18.72 11.50
N LEU A 143 -3.17 17.52 10.94
CA LEU A 143 -4.39 16.76 11.16
C LEU A 143 -4.54 16.38 12.64
N TRP A 144 -3.45 15.93 13.26
CA TRP A 144 -3.43 15.61 14.69
C TRP A 144 -3.75 16.83 15.57
N LEU A 145 -3.25 18.02 15.24
CA LEU A 145 -3.62 19.25 15.94
C LEU A 145 -5.11 19.57 15.79
N ASN A 146 -5.64 19.41 14.58
CA ASN A 146 -7.05 19.65 14.31
C ASN A 146 -7.96 18.68 15.10
N GLU A 147 -7.59 17.40 15.22
CA GLU A 147 -8.27 16.42 16.06
C GLU A 147 -8.27 16.80 17.54
N GLN A 148 -7.25 17.54 17.99
CA GLN A 148 -7.15 18.09 19.35
C GLN A 148 -7.94 19.41 19.54
N GLY A 149 -8.68 19.83 18.52
CA GLY A 149 -9.45 21.08 18.55
C GLY A 149 -8.61 22.35 18.44
N LYS A 150 -7.33 22.26 18.01
CA LYS A 150 -6.44 23.40 17.81
C LYS A 150 -6.49 23.84 16.34
N ASN A 151 -6.83 25.11 16.10
CA ASN A 151 -6.81 25.69 14.77
C ASN A 151 -5.38 26.09 14.37
N TYR A 152 -4.74 25.25 13.54
CA TYR A 152 -3.36 25.48 13.13
C TYR A 152 -3.17 26.74 12.27
N LEU A 153 -4.20 27.16 11.50
CA LEU A 153 -4.13 28.40 10.69
C LEU A 153 -4.05 29.63 11.59
N GLU A 154 -4.92 29.71 12.56
CA GLU A 154 -4.93 30.80 13.52
C GLU A 154 -3.60 30.88 14.31
N LEU A 155 -3.10 29.74 14.75
CA LEU A 155 -1.79 29.67 15.44
C LEU A 155 -0.64 30.11 14.53
N ARG A 156 -0.67 29.74 13.25
CA ARG A 156 0.36 30.13 12.26
C ARG A 156 0.30 31.58 11.87
N GLU A 157 -0.90 32.14 11.70
CA GLU A 157 -1.11 33.56 11.37
C GLU A 157 -0.72 34.48 12.51
N ASN A 158 -1.02 34.08 13.75
CA ASN A 158 -0.66 34.83 14.94
C ASN A 158 0.86 34.76 15.24
N ALA A 159 1.52 33.65 14.96
CA ALA A 159 2.95 33.51 15.14
C ALA A 159 3.71 34.19 14.00
N LYS A 160 4.29 35.38 14.29
CA LYS A 160 5.06 36.14 13.31
C LYS A 160 6.39 35.41 13.00
N VAL A 161 6.49 34.77 11.85
CA VAL A 161 7.72 34.14 11.38
C VAL A 161 8.77 35.19 11.07
N ILE A 162 9.92 35.10 11.75
CA ILE A 162 11.09 35.98 11.55
C ILE A 162 12.02 35.40 10.52
N ASN A 163 12.36 34.10 10.69
CA ASN A 163 13.26 33.34 9.82
C ASN A 163 12.86 31.87 9.80
N GLN A 164 13.11 31.20 8.69
CA GLN A 164 12.81 29.78 8.53
C GLN A 164 13.91 29.06 7.77
N LEU A 165 14.40 27.98 8.35
CA LEU A 165 15.34 27.06 7.75
C LEU A 165 14.56 25.80 7.32
N THR A 166 14.30 25.68 6.04
CA THR A 166 13.54 24.54 5.46
C THR A 166 14.28 23.22 5.63
N PHE A 167 13.54 22.11 5.58
CA PHE A 167 14.13 20.77 5.70
C PHE A 167 15.16 20.49 4.59
N SER A 168 16.28 19.86 4.95
CA SER A 168 17.19 19.27 3.98
C SER A 168 17.58 17.84 4.41
N THR A 169 17.88 17.00 3.42
CA THR A 169 18.30 15.60 3.65
C THR A 169 19.64 15.47 4.37
N GLU A 170 20.49 16.47 4.26
CA GLU A 170 21.79 16.53 4.96
C GLU A 170 21.60 16.86 6.44
N ARG A 171 20.84 17.90 6.74
CA ARG A 171 20.58 18.34 8.12
C ARG A 171 19.58 17.47 8.85
N LYS A 172 18.60 16.90 8.12
CA LYS A 172 17.50 16.07 8.65
C LYS A 172 16.60 16.78 9.66
N TYR A 173 16.56 18.10 9.63
CA TYR A 173 15.67 18.90 10.45
C TYR A 173 15.23 20.18 9.71
N MET A 174 14.17 20.79 10.21
CA MET A 174 13.64 22.09 9.86
C MET A 174 13.57 22.94 11.13
N ALA A 175 13.86 24.24 11.02
CA ALA A 175 13.78 25.16 12.14
C ALA A 175 13.03 26.45 11.72
N THR A 176 12.28 27.03 12.64
CA THR A 176 11.57 28.30 12.41
C THR A 176 11.68 29.16 13.66
N LEU A 177 12.14 30.39 13.47
CA LEU A 177 12.16 31.44 14.50
C LEU A 177 10.91 32.28 14.37
N VAL A 178 10.16 32.38 15.45
CA VAL A 178 8.93 33.17 15.51
C VAL A 178 8.98 34.17 16.65
N ASP A 179 8.25 35.29 16.49
CA ASP A 179 7.83 36.14 17.58
C ASP A 179 6.49 35.62 18.10
N SER A 180 6.53 34.93 19.24
CA SER A 180 5.37 34.22 19.78
C SER A 180 4.46 35.14 20.59
N PRO A 181 3.22 35.36 20.18
CA PRO A 181 2.27 36.12 20.97
C PRO A 181 1.86 35.40 22.25
N ILE A 182 1.90 34.04 22.22
CA ILE A 182 1.54 33.20 23.38
C ILE A 182 2.58 33.34 24.48
N GLN A 183 3.86 33.33 24.09
CA GLN A 183 4.99 33.40 25.04
C GLN A 183 5.51 34.82 25.27
N GLN A 184 5.11 35.79 24.44
CA GLN A 184 5.61 37.18 24.44
C GLN A 184 7.16 37.23 24.35
N LYS A 185 7.73 36.34 23.55
CA LYS A 185 9.18 36.15 23.35
C LYS A 185 9.46 35.58 21.97
N LYS A 186 10.70 35.76 21.49
CA LYS A 186 11.18 35.02 20.34
C LYS A 186 11.38 33.56 20.69
N VAL A 187 10.82 32.65 19.91
CA VAL A 187 10.92 31.22 20.09
C VAL A 187 11.48 30.56 18.81
N LEU A 188 12.52 29.80 18.97
CA LEU A 188 13.07 28.94 17.91
C LEU A 188 12.48 27.54 18.07
N TYR A 189 11.74 27.09 17.06
CA TYR A 189 11.23 25.72 16.98
C TYR A 189 12.06 24.88 16.03
N ILE A 190 12.32 23.62 16.39
CA ILE A 190 12.97 22.63 15.55
C ILE A 190 12.15 21.35 15.50
N LYS A 191 12.04 20.74 14.31
CA LYS A 191 11.53 19.41 14.14
C LYS A 191 12.40 18.63 13.14
N GLY A 192 12.59 17.35 13.38
CA GLY A 192 13.42 16.53 12.51
C GLY A 192 13.62 15.11 13.01
N ALA A 193 14.66 14.45 12.50
CA ALA A 193 15.05 13.14 12.98
C ALA A 193 15.38 13.20 14.48
N PRO A 194 14.73 12.37 15.33
CA PRO A 194 14.83 12.49 16.77
C PRO A 194 16.28 12.45 17.27
N GLU A 195 17.09 11.56 16.70
CA GLU A 195 18.51 11.43 17.03
C GLU A 195 19.34 12.70 16.74
N ILE A 196 18.92 13.50 15.76
CA ILE A 196 19.56 14.78 15.44
C ILE A 196 19.07 15.89 16.37
N VAL A 197 17.75 15.93 16.60
CA VAL A 197 17.15 16.95 17.47
C VAL A 197 17.62 16.78 18.92
N MET A 198 17.65 15.54 19.45
CA MET A 198 18.15 15.25 20.79
C MET A 198 19.60 15.69 21.01
N ARG A 199 20.48 15.58 19.99
CA ARG A 199 21.88 16.06 20.07
C ARG A 199 22.00 17.58 20.23
N LYS A 200 20.95 18.34 19.86
CA LYS A 200 20.89 19.80 20.02
C LYS A 200 20.28 20.21 21.35
N CYS A 201 19.76 19.27 22.12
CA CYS A 201 19.06 19.48 23.37
C CYS A 201 19.93 19.14 24.59
N ASN A 202 19.63 19.81 25.70
CA ASN A 202 20.24 19.50 27.00
C ASN A 202 19.44 18.39 27.68
N LEU A 203 19.74 17.13 27.33
CA LEU A 203 19.13 15.95 27.92
C LEU A 203 20.11 15.27 28.87
N SER A 204 19.65 14.84 30.03
CA SER A 204 20.40 13.95 30.90
C SER A 204 20.62 12.58 30.26
N SER A 205 21.61 11.83 30.71
CA SER A 205 21.85 10.48 30.18
C SER A 205 20.65 9.54 30.39
N GLU A 206 19.90 9.71 31.47
CA GLU A 206 18.68 8.92 31.74
C GLU A 206 17.55 9.26 30.79
N GLU A 207 17.28 10.54 30.56
CA GLU A 207 16.27 10.99 29.59
C GLU A 207 16.61 10.54 28.18
N GLN A 208 17.88 10.66 27.78
CA GLN A 208 18.34 10.22 26.47
C GLN A 208 18.19 8.70 26.29
N ALA A 209 18.49 7.90 27.32
CA ALA A 209 18.28 6.47 27.29
C ALA A 209 16.78 6.10 27.16
N HIS A 210 15.91 6.82 27.89
CA HIS A 210 14.46 6.63 27.82
C HIS A 210 13.93 6.92 26.41
N TYR A 211 14.26 8.07 25.83
CA TYR A 211 13.82 8.42 24.47
C TYR A 211 14.40 7.49 23.41
N ASN A 212 15.63 7.02 23.58
CA ASN A 212 16.23 6.05 22.66
C ASN A 212 15.49 4.69 22.70
N ALA A 213 15.03 4.25 23.87
CA ALA A 213 14.23 3.03 23.97
C ALA A 213 12.88 3.18 23.26
N ASP A 214 12.20 4.31 23.43
CA ASP A 214 10.97 4.62 22.72
C ASP A 214 11.18 4.67 21.19
N LEU A 215 12.24 5.35 20.76
CA LEU A 215 12.61 5.46 19.36
C LEU A 215 12.84 4.08 18.73
N LEU A 216 13.57 3.19 19.43
CA LEU A 216 13.79 1.83 18.97
C LEU A 216 12.48 1.04 18.87
N ALA A 217 11.57 1.21 19.83
CA ALA A 217 10.24 0.57 19.79
C ALA A 217 9.42 1.01 18.57
N TYR A 218 9.43 2.29 18.23
CA TYR A 218 8.75 2.82 17.04
C TYR A 218 9.43 2.38 15.74
N GLN A 219 10.76 2.36 15.69
CA GLN A 219 11.51 1.88 14.52
C GLN A 219 11.26 0.39 14.26
N ASN A 220 11.18 -0.43 15.31
CA ASN A 220 10.82 -1.85 15.18
C ASN A 220 9.41 -2.07 14.62
N LYS A 221 8.49 -1.12 14.86
CA LYS A 221 7.15 -1.09 14.25
C LYS A 221 7.13 -0.37 12.88
N ALA A 222 8.32 -0.03 12.35
CA ALA A 222 8.50 0.64 11.07
C ALA A 222 7.75 1.98 10.94
N MET A 223 7.56 2.68 12.04
CA MET A 223 6.97 4.00 12.07
C MET A 223 8.00 5.08 11.74
N ARG A 224 7.54 6.16 11.12
CA ARG A 224 8.35 7.39 11.00
C ARG A 224 8.31 8.13 12.32
N THR A 225 9.45 8.61 12.77
CA THR A 225 9.55 9.35 14.03
C THR A 225 10.06 10.76 13.78
N LEU A 226 9.49 11.71 14.51
CA LEU A 226 9.93 13.10 14.56
C LEU A 226 10.21 13.49 16.00
N GLY A 227 11.35 14.13 16.23
CA GLY A 227 11.66 14.84 17.47
C GLY A 227 11.25 16.31 17.34
N LEU A 228 10.69 16.87 18.40
CA LEU A 228 10.34 18.27 18.52
C LEU A 228 11.13 18.90 19.65
N ALA A 229 11.62 20.12 19.44
CA ALA A 229 12.28 20.91 20.49
C ALA A 229 12.10 22.41 20.26
N TYR A 230 12.35 23.20 21.26
CA TYR A 230 12.29 24.66 21.21
C TYR A 230 13.41 25.30 22.05
N LYS A 231 13.63 26.60 21.81
CA LYS A 231 14.54 27.46 22.60
C LYS A 231 13.98 28.87 22.63
N PHE A 232 13.98 29.50 23.80
CA PHE A 232 13.71 30.95 23.90
C PHE A 232 14.94 31.71 23.46
N ILE A 233 14.76 32.72 22.60
CA ILE A 233 15.83 33.54 22.04
C ILE A 233 15.75 34.93 22.64
N PRO A 234 16.85 35.45 23.20
CA PRO A 234 16.90 36.83 23.67
C PRO A 234 16.66 37.84 22.54
N GLU A 235 16.09 38.97 22.85
CA GLU A 235 15.79 40.08 21.89
C GLU A 235 17.03 40.54 21.11
N ASP A 236 18.18 40.59 21.79
CA ASP A 236 19.45 41.07 21.24
C ASP A 236 20.21 40.00 20.41
N SER A 237 19.69 38.77 20.32
CA SER A 237 20.32 37.70 19.53
C SER A 237 20.06 37.85 18.04
N GLY A 238 20.97 37.33 17.23
CA GLY A 238 20.80 37.22 15.79
C GLY A 238 19.53 36.45 15.42
N ASN A 239 19.07 36.62 14.17
CA ASN A 239 17.86 35.95 13.67
C ASN A 239 18.16 34.78 12.73
N ASP A 240 19.40 34.31 12.61
CA ASP A 240 19.73 33.18 11.75
C ASP A 240 19.42 31.85 12.45
N CYS A 241 18.42 31.11 11.91
CA CYS A 241 18.02 29.82 12.45
C CYS A 241 19.17 28.79 12.47
N ALA A 242 20.08 28.82 11.50
CA ALA A 242 21.16 27.84 11.42
C ALA A 242 22.18 28.05 12.53
N GLU A 243 22.56 29.30 12.78
CA GLU A 243 23.46 29.67 13.87
C GLU A 243 22.85 29.34 15.22
N LEU A 244 21.60 29.78 15.45
CA LEU A 244 20.87 29.56 16.72
C LEU A 244 20.69 28.06 17.05
N VAL A 245 20.42 27.20 16.05
CA VAL A 245 20.34 25.75 16.23
C VAL A 245 21.73 25.15 16.54
N ASN A 246 22.81 25.68 15.93
CA ASN A 246 24.15 25.20 16.15
C ASN A 246 24.71 25.53 17.53
N GLU A 247 24.24 26.60 18.14
CA GLU A 247 24.55 26.93 19.55
C GLU A 247 24.06 25.83 20.53
N GLY A 248 23.06 25.04 20.13
CA GLY A 248 22.45 24.00 20.97
C GLY A 248 21.61 24.58 22.10
N ASN A 249 21.63 23.92 23.25
CA ASN A 249 20.89 24.29 24.47
C ASN A 249 19.37 24.36 24.24
N MET A 250 18.82 23.50 23.38
CA MET A 250 17.39 23.40 23.13
C MET A 250 16.72 22.53 24.20
N ILE A 251 15.42 22.78 24.39
CA ILE A 251 14.57 22.02 25.29
C ILE A 251 13.79 21.00 24.44
N PHE A 252 14.00 19.72 24.70
CA PHE A 252 13.31 18.66 24.00
C PHE A 252 11.86 18.57 24.45
N LEU A 253 10.94 18.49 23.48
CA LEU A 253 9.50 18.38 23.73
C LEU A 253 8.99 16.94 23.65
N GLY A 254 9.75 16.06 23.00
CA GLY A 254 9.41 14.65 22.87
C GLY A 254 9.43 14.13 21.42
N ILE A 255 8.85 12.95 21.24
CA ILE A 255 8.84 12.21 19.99
C ILE A 255 7.39 12.00 19.51
N VAL A 256 7.18 12.16 18.21
CA VAL A 256 5.94 11.79 17.53
C VAL A 256 6.21 10.64 16.59
N ALA A 257 5.42 9.57 16.70
CA ALA A 257 5.44 8.41 15.82
C ALA A 257 4.30 8.50 14.80
N ILE A 258 4.63 8.39 13.52
CA ILE A 258 3.73 8.60 12.39
C ILE A 258 3.75 7.35 11.52
N SER A 259 2.58 6.86 11.12
CA SER A 259 2.43 5.71 10.23
C SER A 259 1.27 5.92 9.26
N ASP A 260 1.28 5.14 8.18
CA ASP A 260 0.14 5.00 7.28
C ASP A 260 -0.71 3.81 7.78
N PRO A 261 -1.89 4.04 8.37
CA PRO A 261 -2.66 2.99 9.02
C PRO A 261 -3.22 1.99 8.01
N ILE A 262 -3.34 0.74 8.45
CA ILE A 262 -4.00 -0.32 7.71
C ILE A 262 -5.49 0.03 7.57
N ARG A 263 -6.08 -0.31 6.43
CA ARG A 263 -7.53 -0.21 6.25
C ARG A 263 -8.23 -1.20 7.19
N PRO A 264 -9.32 -0.81 7.86
CA PRO A 264 -9.99 -1.67 8.84
C PRO A 264 -10.53 -2.99 8.29
N ASP A 265 -10.86 -3.03 7.00
CA ASP A 265 -11.42 -4.18 6.29
C ASP A 265 -10.36 -5.20 5.82
N VAL A 266 -9.09 -4.81 5.77
CA VAL A 266 -8.01 -5.65 5.22
C VAL A 266 -7.71 -6.90 6.04
N PRO A 267 -7.58 -6.87 7.37
CA PRO A 267 -7.29 -8.09 8.14
C PRO A 267 -8.34 -9.19 7.93
N GLU A 268 -9.62 -8.81 7.95
CA GLU A 268 -10.72 -9.75 7.69
C GLU A 268 -10.70 -10.28 6.25
N ALA A 269 -10.40 -9.42 5.26
CA ALA A 269 -10.30 -9.82 3.87
C ALA A 269 -9.15 -10.81 3.64
N VAL A 270 -7.98 -10.58 4.25
CA VAL A 270 -6.83 -11.51 4.18
C VAL A 270 -7.17 -12.85 4.82
N GLN A 271 -7.84 -12.84 5.97
CA GLN A 271 -8.28 -14.07 6.64
C GLN A 271 -9.26 -14.86 5.76
N LYS A 272 -10.21 -14.20 5.11
CA LYS A 272 -11.14 -14.84 4.16
C LYS A 272 -10.41 -15.47 2.98
N CYS A 273 -9.43 -14.78 2.40
CA CYS A 273 -8.60 -15.32 1.33
C CYS A 273 -7.85 -16.59 1.79
N GLN A 274 -7.19 -16.54 2.94
CA GLN A 274 -6.46 -17.68 3.49
C GLN A 274 -7.40 -18.87 3.79
N SER A 275 -8.58 -18.61 4.34
CA SER A 275 -9.60 -19.65 4.61
C SER A 275 -10.13 -20.30 3.34
N ALA A 276 -10.14 -19.57 2.22
CA ALA A 276 -10.52 -20.07 0.91
C ALA A 276 -9.36 -20.79 0.18
N GLY A 277 -8.18 -20.93 0.79
CA GLY A 277 -7.00 -21.52 0.18
C GLY A 277 -6.27 -20.58 -0.79
N ILE A 278 -6.60 -19.29 -0.81
CA ILE A 278 -5.96 -18.29 -1.67
C ILE A 278 -4.73 -17.74 -0.96
N GLY A 279 -3.55 -17.89 -1.58
CA GLY A 279 -2.30 -17.33 -1.08
C GLY A 279 -2.28 -15.81 -1.24
N VAL A 280 -1.91 -15.09 -0.19
CA VAL A 280 -1.70 -13.63 -0.26
C VAL A 280 -0.21 -13.34 -0.16
N LYS A 281 0.28 -12.43 -1.01
CA LYS A 281 1.69 -12.00 -1.03
C LYS A 281 1.75 -10.48 -1.07
N ILE A 282 2.54 -9.89 -0.17
CA ILE A 282 2.83 -8.45 -0.18
C ILE A 282 4.05 -8.20 -1.04
N VAL A 283 3.94 -7.27 -1.99
CA VAL A 283 5.03 -6.89 -2.91
C VAL A 283 5.14 -5.37 -2.93
N THR A 284 6.10 -4.84 -2.19
CA THR A 284 6.20 -3.38 -1.94
C THR A 284 7.60 -2.83 -2.15
N GLY A 285 7.69 -1.54 -2.49
CA GLY A 285 8.94 -0.79 -2.49
C GLY A 285 9.49 -0.43 -1.10
N ASP A 286 8.72 -0.68 -0.04
CA ASP A 286 9.09 -0.34 1.33
C ASP A 286 10.24 -1.19 1.88
N THR A 287 10.74 -0.79 3.06
CA THR A 287 11.80 -1.54 3.77
C THR A 287 11.29 -2.89 4.26
N PRO A 288 12.22 -3.88 4.46
CA PRO A 288 11.83 -5.21 4.98
C PRO A 288 11.10 -5.13 6.33
N GLY A 289 11.54 -4.25 7.23
CA GLY A 289 10.89 -4.06 8.52
C GLY A 289 9.44 -3.60 8.39
N THR A 290 9.20 -2.56 7.58
CA THR A 290 7.85 -2.03 7.33
C THR A 290 6.94 -3.09 6.70
N ALA A 291 7.42 -3.78 5.68
CA ALA A 291 6.64 -4.77 4.95
C ALA A 291 6.28 -5.98 5.85
N THR A 292 7.22 -6.46 6.67
CA THR A 292 7.00 -7.57 7.59
C THR A 292 6.05 -7.17 8.72
N GLU A 293 6.16 -5.93 9.25
CA GLU A 293 5.26 -5.45 10.30
C GLU A 293 3.82 -5.33 9.80
N ILE A 294 3.60 -4.78 8.60
CA ILE A 294 2.27 -4.75 7.97
C ILE A 294 1.74 -6.17 7.77
N ALA A 295 2.58 -7.10 7.28
CA ALA A 295 2.20 -8.50 7.12
C ALA A 295 1.76 -9.15 8.45
N ARG A 296 2.42 -8.79 9.57
CA ARG A 296 2.05 -9.25 10.93
C ARG A 296 0.70 -8.69 11.35
N GLN A 297 0.49 -7.40 11.18
CA GLN A 297 -0.74 -6.71 11.59
C GLN A 297 -1.98 -7.20 10.83
N ILE A 298 -1.84 -7.61 9.55
CA ILE A 298 -2.95 -8.17 8.77
C ILE A 298 -3.11 -9.69 8.92
N GLY A 299 -2.31 -10.34 9.79
CA GLY A 299 -2.37 -11.78 10.04
C GLY A 299 -1.79 -12.65 8.92
N LEU A 300 -1.00 -12.08 8.00
CA LEU A 300 -0.30 -12.81 6.95
C LEU A 300 1.01 -13.42 7.45
N TRP A 301 1.78 -12.66 8.24
CA TRP A 301 3.04 -13.11 8.84
C TRP A 301 2.77 -13.75 10.20
N LYS A 302 3.20 -14.99 10.36
CA LYS A 302 2.97 -15.82 11.55
C LYS A 302 4.27 -16.06 12.31
N PRO A 303 4.22 -16.47 13.60
CA PRO A 303 5.42 -16.76 14.40
C PRO A 303 6.33 -17.85 13.84
N GLU A 304 5.76 -18.82 13.11
CA GLU A 304 6.48 -19.91 12.43
C GLU A 304 7.18 -19.49 11.13
N ASP A 305 6.89 -18.30 10.61
CA ASP A 305 7.50 -17.84 9.36
C ASP A 305 8.97 -17.47 9.55
N THR A 306 9.76 -17.78 8.54
CA THR A 306 11.22 -17.63 8.51
C THR A 306 11.67 -16.72 7.37
N ASP A 307 12.97 -16.53 7.22
CA ASP A 307 13.56 -15.79 6.10
C ASP A 307 13.26 -16.42 4.72
N ARG A 308 12.80 -17.67 4.67
CA ARG A 308 12.31 -18.29 3.44
C ARG A 308 11.04 -17.62 2.93
N ASN A 309 10.22 -17.09 3.84
CA ASN A 309 8.92 -16.46 3.53
C ASN A 309 9.03 -14.97 3.18
N ARG A 310 10.21 -14.37 3.29
CA ARG A 310 10.47 -12.97 2.90
C ARG A 310 11.74 -12.83 2.08
N ILE A 311 11.76 -11.84 1.19
CA ILE A 311 12.92 -11.52 0.35
C ILE A 311 12.91 -10.04 -0.01
N THR A 312 14.09 -9.50 -0.31
CA THR A 312 14.20 -8.18 -0.94
C THR A 312 14.23 -8.30 -2.47
N GLY A 313 13.83 -7.24 -3.18
CA GLY A 313 13.89 -7.22 -4.64
C GLY A 313 15.30 -7.46 -5.18
N VAL A 314 16.34 -6.98 -4.49
CA VAL A 314 17.75 -7.19 -4.87
C VAL A 314 18.14 -8.66 -4.74
N GLU A 315 17.82 -9.29 -3.62
CA GLU A 315 18.06 -10.72 -3.40
C GLU A 315 17.29 -11.57 -4.41
N PHE A 316 16.00 -11.24 -4.64
CA PHE A 316 15.16 -11.94 -5.61
C PHE A 316 15.70 -11.84 -7.05
N ALA A 317 16.22 -10.68 -7.44
CA ALA A 317 16.83 -10.49 -8.74
C ALA A 317 18.16 -11.27 -8.92
N ALA A 318 18.86 -11.55 -7.82
CA ALA A 318 20.11 -12.32 -7.83
C ALA A 318 19.89 -13.84 -7.89
N LEU A 319 18.69 -14.35 -7.58
CA LEU A 319 18.37 -15.77 -7.68
C LEU A 319 18.31 -16.22 -9.15
N SER A 320 18.80 -17.44 -9.42
CA SER A 320 18.51 -18.12 -10.67
C SER A 320 17.00 -18.40 -10.82
N ASP A 321 16.53 -18.69 -12.03
CA ASP A 321 15.10 -18.99 -12.24
C ASP A 321 14.66 -20.27 -11.52
N GLU A 322 15.55 -21.26 -11.40
CA GLU A 322 15.26 -22.51 -10.67
C GLU A 322 15.11 -22.24 -9.16
N GLU A 323 16.03 -21.50 -8.55
CA GLU A 323 15.99 -21.12 -7.13
C GLU A 323 14.76 -20.24 -6.81
N ALA A 324 14.48 -19.28 -7.69
CA ALA A 324 13.32 -18.41 -7.55
C ALA A 324 12.01 -19.21 -7.67
N LEU A 325 11.94 -20.16 -8.61
CA LEU A 325 10.78 -21.02 -8.82
C LEU A 325 10.52 -21.96 -7.64
N ASP A 326 11.58 -22.48 -6.97
CA ASP A 326 11.45 -23.30 -5.76
C ASP A 326 10.86 -22.48 -4.59
N ARG A 327 11.24 -21.21 -4.49
CA ARG A 327 10.89 -20.35 -3.37
C ARG A 327 9.56 -19.59 -3.53
N VAL A 328 9.12 -19.38 -4.77
CA VAL A 328 8.04 -18.43 -5.11
C VAL A 328 6.71 -18.73 -4.40
N LEU A 329 6.38 -19.99 -4.15
CA LEU A 329 5.14 -20.36 -3.46
C LEU A 329 5.20 -20.04 -1.97
N ASP A 330 6.36 -20.21 -1.33
CA ASP A 330 6.56 -19.97 0.10
C ASP A 330 6.67 -18.48 0.45
N LEU A 331 7.01 -17.63 -0.53
CA LEU A 331 7.14 -16.20 -0.30
C LEU A 331 5.81 -15.57 0.11
N LYS A 332 5.83 -14.80 1.19
CA LYS A 332 4.72 -13.98 1.68
C LYS A 332 4.99 -12.48 1.53
N VAL A 333 6.25 -12.07 1.67
CA VAL A 333 6.65 -10.66 1.64
C VAL A 333 7.84 -10.45 0.73
N MET A 334 7.69 -9.58 -0.27
CA MET A 334 8.78 -9.04 -1.08
C MET A 334 8.88 -7.55 -0.82
N SER A 335 9.99 -7.10 -0.23
CA SER A 335 10.30 -5.71 0.11
C SER A 335 11.29 -5.11 -0.88
N ARG A 336 11.38 -3.77 -0.97
CA ARG A 336 12.26 -3.07 -1.91
C ARG A 336 12.10 -3.58 -3.36
N ALA A 337 10.90 -4.05 -3.70
CA ALA A 337 10.60 -4.58 -5.02
C ALA A 337 10.51 -3.47 -6.07
N ARG A 338 11.19 -3.67 -7.18
CA ARG A 338 11.08 -2.85 -8.38
C ARG A 338 9.97 -3.39 -9.29
N PRO A 339 9.47 -2.64 -10.26
CA PRO A 339 8.45 -3.11 -11.20
C PRO A 339 8.82 -4.43 -11.91
N MET A 340 10.10 -4.59 -12.28
CA MET A 340 10.60 -5.84 -12.92
C MET A 340 10.55 -7.04 -11.98
N ASP A 341 10.83 -6.84 -10.69
CA ASP A 341 10.77 -7.90 -9.68
C ASP A 341 9.32 -8.38 -9.48
N LYS A 342 8.36 -7.45 -9.50
CA LYS A 342 6.92 -7.75 -9.46
C LYS A 342 6.48 -8.59 -10.68
N GLN A 343 6.92 -8.20 -11.87
CA GLN A 343 6.60 -8.93 -13.10
C GLN A 343 7.18 -10.34 -13.08
N ARG A 344 8.46 -10.49 -12.71
CA ARG A 344 9.13 -11.80 -12.61
C ARG A 344 8.43 -12.70 -11.60
N LEU A 345 8.04 -12.17 -10.44
CA LEU A 345 7.30 -12.93 -9.43
C LEU A 345 6.01 -13.52 -10.01
N VAL A 346 5.21 -12.70 -10.70
CA VAL A 346 3.94 -13.15 -11.32
C VAL A 346 4.19 -14.22 -12.38
N GLN A 347 5.21 -14.04 -13.24
CA GLN A 347 5.56 -15.03 -14.26
C GLN A 347 5.95 -16.37 -13.66
N LEU A 348 6.77 -16.39 -12.59
CA LEU A 348 7.17 -17.61 -11.90
C LEU A 348 5.99 -18.30 -11.18
N LEU A 349 5.07 -17.52 -10.60
CA LEU A 349 3.83 -18.04 -10.02
C LEU A 349 2.97 -18.73 -11.09
N GLN A 350 2.82 -18.11 -12.25
CA GLN A 350 2.09 -18.70 -13.39
C GLN A 350 2.74 -19.98 -13.92
N GLN A 351 4.07 -20.03 -13.96
CA GLN A 351 4.80 -21.26 -14.31
C GLN A 351 4.54 -22.42 -13.32
N LYS A 352 4.27 -22.08 -12.04
CA LYS A 352 3.85 -23.06 -11.01
C LYS A 352 2.34 -23.40 -11.08
N GLY A 353 1.62 -22.89 -12.07
CA GLY A 353 0.19 -23.13 -12.25
C GLY A 353 -0.72 -22.25 -11.37
N ALA A 354 -0.19 -21.20 -10.76
CA ALA A 354 -1.00 -20.23 -10.03
C ALA A 354 -1.80 -19.35 -11.01
N VAL A 355 -3.03 -19.04 -10.62
CA VAL A 355 -3.94 -18.15 -11.31
C VAL A 355 -4.10 -16.85 -10.51
#